data_8a6300517f1d947136781f5c33f54e14
#
_entry.id   8a6300517f1d947136781f5c33f54e14
#
_cell.length_a   1.000
_cell.length_b   1.000
_cell.length_c   1.000
_cell.angle_alpha   90.00
_cell.angle_beta   90.00
_cell.angle_gamma   90.00
#
_symmetry.space_group_name_H-M   'P 1'
#
loop_
_entity.id
_entity.type
_entity.pdbx_description
1 polymer ?
#
loop_
_entity_poly.entity_id
_entity_poly.type
_entity_poly.pdbx_seq_one_letter_code
_entity_poly.pdbx_strand_id
1 'polypeptide(L)'
;MNLSICIITKNEEQNIDRCLKALVPYGLETIVVDTGSTDRTKQIAARYTDRLYDFPWCDDFSAAKNFAIEKASHSYVLVLDSDEFVE
;
A
#
# COMPACT_ATOMS: atom_id res chain seq x y z
N MET A 1 0.77 18.17 4.22
CA MET A 1 1.49 17.29 5.18
C MET A 1 2.49 16.43 4.42
N ASN A 2 3.71 16.37 4.89
CA ASN A 2 4.79 15.66 4.20
C ASN A 2 4.86 14.20 4.66
N LEU A 3 3.79 13.47 4.44
CA LEU A 3 3.66 12.09 4.87
C LEU A 3 3.29 11.20 3.69
N SER A 4 4.02 10.09 3.54
CA SER A 4 3.68 9.05 2.59
C SER A 4 3.16 7.82 3.33
N ILE A 5 2.12 7.21 2.80
CA ILE A 5 1.58 5.97 3.34
C ILE A 5 2.00 4.84 2.41
N CYS A 6 2.65 3.83 2.96
CA CYS A 6 3.04 2.64 2.21
C CYS A 6 2.22 1.45 2.70
N ILE A 7 1.55 0.78 1.79
CA ILE A 7 0.71 -0.38 2.11
C ILE A 7 1.28 -1.59 1.40
N ILE A 8 1.60 -2.62 2.16
CA ILE A 8 2.08 -3.89 1.61
C ILE A 8 0.91 -4.86 1.67
N THR A 9 0.57 -5.46 0.55
CA THR A 9 -0.64 -6.25 0.44
C THR A 9 -0.43 -7.54 -0.35
N LYS A 10 -1.21 -8.56 0.00
CA LYS A 10 -1.31 -9.80 -0.77
C LYS A 10 -2.66 -10.44 -0.49
N ASN A 11 -3.47 -10.63 -1.56
CA ASN A 11 -4.78 -11.28 -1.46
C ASN A 11 -5.68 -10.66 -0.40
N GLU A 12 -5.84 -9.35 -0.47
CA GLU A 12 -6.64 -8.58 0.48
C GLU A 12 -7.80 -7.85 -0.20
N GLU A 13 -8.41 -8.47 -1.24
CA GLU A 13 -9.48 -7.80 -1.98
C GLU A 13 -10.67 -7.39 -1.12
N GLN A 14 -10.91 -8.09 0.00
CA GLN A 14 -12.00 -7.75 0.91
C GLN A 14 -11.70 -6.54 1.78
N ASN A 15 -10.42 -6.26 2.04
CA ASN A 15 -10.01 -5.23 2.97
C ASN A 15 -9.36 -4.02 2.30
N ILE A 16 -8.74 -4.21 1.14
CA ILE A 16 -7.94 -3.16 0.51
C ILE A 16 -8.79 -1.94 0.14
N ASP A 17 -10.02 -2.15 -0.31
CA ASP A 17 -10.92 -1.05 -0.65
C ASP A 17 -11.20 -0.19 0.57
N ARG A 18 -11.55 -0.80 1.69
CA ARG A 18 -11.83 -0.09 2.94
C ARG A 18 -10.60 0.65 3.43
N CYS A 19 -9.45 0.00 3.38
CA CYS A 19 -8.19 0.58 3.82
C CYS A 19 -7.86 1.85 3.02
N LEU A 20 -7.91 1.77 1.71
CA LEU A 20 -7.58 2.91 0.86
C LEU A 20 -8.63 4.00 0.90
N LYS A 21 -9.90 3.61 0.98
CA LYS A 21 -11.00 4.57 1.08
C LYS A 21 -10.89 5.41 2.34
N ALA A 22 -10.44 4.83 3.44
CA ALA A 22 -10.23 5.55 4.69
C ALA A 22 -9.14 6.61 4.58
N LEU A 23 -8.20 6.46 3.65
CA LEU A 23 -7.09 7.38 3.48
C LEU A 23 -7.39 8.54 2.53
N VAL A 24 -8.42 8.40 1.68
CA VAL A 24 -8.76 9.41 0.68
C VAL A 24 -8.93 10.82 1.26
N PRO A 25 -9.67 11.00 2.39
CA PRO A 25 -9.89 12.35 2.92
C PRO A 25 -8.62 13.07 3.38
N TYR A 26 -7.55 12.35 3.59
CA TYR A 26 -6.29 12.95 4.08
C TYR A 26 -5.43 13.51 2.95
N GLY A 27 -5.68 13.13 1.70
CA GLY A 27 -4.92 13.62 0.55
C GLY A 27 -3.44 13.29 0.61
N LEU A 28 -3.08 12.16 1.22
CA LEU A 28 -1.69 11.76 1.38
C LEU A 28 -1.22 10.95 0.18
N GLU A 29 0.10 11.01 -0.08
CA GLU A 29 0.71 10.12 -1.07
C GLU A 29 0.56 8.68 -0.58
N THR A 30 -0.07 7.85 -1.39
CA THR A 30 -0.31 6.45 -1.03
C THR A 30 0.39 5.54 -2.03
N ILE A 31 1.27 4.69 -1.51
CA ILE A 31 2.05 3.74 -2.28
C ILE A 31 1.59 2.34 -1.89
N VAL A 32 1.18 1.54 -2.87
CA VAL A 32 0.75 0.18 -2.63
C VAL A 32 1.75 -0.78 -3.25
N VAL A 33 2.26 -1.69 -2.46
CA VAL A 33 3.19 -2.73 -2.92
C VAL A 33 2.48 -4.07 -2.83
N ASP A 34 2.25 -4.68 -3.98
CA ASP A 34 1.60 -5.99 -4.07
C ASP A 34 2.66 -7.07 -4.14
N THR A 35 2.57 -8.04 -3.24
CA THR A 35 3.56 -9.09 -3.12
C THR A 35 3.12 -10.43 -3.74
N GLY A 36 2.23 -10.36 -4.73
CA GLY A 36 1.83 -11.53 -5.49
C GLY A 36 0.38 -11.93 -5.35
N SER A 37 -0.53 -10.94 -5.32
CA SER A 37 -1.97 -11.22 -5.25
C SER A 37 -2.45 -11.98 -6.48
N THR A 38 -3.29 -12.96 -6.24
CA THR A 38 -3.97 -13.72 -7.30
C THR A 38 -5.45 -13.37 -7.41
N ASP A 39 -5.93 -12.49 -6.53
CA ASP A 39 -7.30 -11.99 -6.52
C ASP A 39 -7.37 -10.58 -7.13
N ARG A 40 -8.40 -9.82 -6.79
CA ARG A 40 -8.65 -8.48 -7.35
C ARG A 40 -7.96 -7.35 -6.59
N THR A 41 -7.08 -7.66 -5.66
CA THR A 41 -6.41 -6.66 -4.81
C THR A 41 -5.78 -5.55 -5.65
N LYS A 42 -5.00 -5.90 -6.67
CA LYS A 42 -4.32 -4.90 -7.51
C LYS A 42 -5.31 -4.03 -8.27
N GLN A 43 -6.36 -4.63 -8.81
CA GLN A 43 -7.38 -3.90 -9.58
C GLN A 43 -8.09 -2.89 -8.70
N ILE A 44 -8.40 -3.27 -7.47
CA ILE A 44 -9.06 -2.39 -6.52
C ILE A 44 -8.12 -1.26 -6.11
N ALA A 45 -6.87 -1.57 -5.79
CA ALA A 45 -5.88 -0.58 -5.40
C ALA A 45 -5.65 0.46 -6.50
N ALA A 46 -5.66 0.04 -7.76
CA ALA A 46 -5.45 0.94 -8.89
C ALA A 46 -6.54 2.02 -9.01
N ARG A 47 -7.68 1.84 -8.38
CA ARG A 47 -8.75 2.85 -8.34
C ARG A 47 -8.41 4.02 -7.44
N TYR A 48 -7.48 3.84 -6.53
CA TYR A 48 -7.16 4.83 -5.49
C TYR A 48 -5.80 5.47 -5.66
N THR A 49 -4.87 4.80 -6.34
CA THR A 49 -3.52 5.33 -6.48
C THR A 49 -2.88 4.89 -7.79
N ASP A 50 -2.07 5.78 -8.36
CA ASP A 50 -1.23 5.46 -9.52
C ASP A 50 0.08 4.81 -9.09
N ARG A 51 0.38 4.83 -7.80
CA ARG A 51 1.63 4.31 -7.26
C ARG A 51 1.44 2.90 -6.74
N LEU A 52 1.14 2.00 -7.66
CA LEU A 52 0.97 0.58 -7.39
C LEU A 52 2.15 -0.17 -7.98
N TYR A 53 2.87 -0.88 -7.14
CA TYR A 53 4.08 -1.59 -7.54
C TYR A 53 3.95 -3.08 -7.23
N ASP A 54 4.61 -3.90 -8.06
CA ASP A 54 4.72 -5.33 -7.82
C ASP A 54 6.07 -5.63 -7.18
N PHE A 55 6.06 -6.41 -6.12
CA PHE A 55 7.28 -6.88 -5.47
C PHE A 55 7.09 -8.35 -5.11
N PRO A 56 7.52 -9.29 -5.95
CA PRO A 56 7.29 -10.72 -5.70
C PRO A 56 7.78 -11.13 -4.32
N TRP A 57 6.93 -11.88 -3.62
CA TRP A 57 7.24 -12.29 -2.26
C TRP A 57 8.50 -13.16 -2.23
N CYS A 58 9.42 -12.83 -1.33
CA CYS A 58 10.71 -13.54 -1.19
C CYS A 58 10.95 -13.99 0.25
N ASP A 59 9.88 -14.16 1.03
CA ASP A 59 9.93 -14.52 2.45
C ASP A 59 10.68 -13.51 3.32
N ASP A 60 10.77 -12.27 2.85
CA ASP A 60 11.43 -11.19 3.57
C ASP A 60 10.55 -9.96 3.56
N PHE A 61 9.78 -9.80 4.65
CA PHE A 61 8.89 -8.65 4.79
C PHE A 61 9.68 -7.33 4.80
N SER A 62 10.88 -7.35 5.38
CA SER A 62 11.72 -6.14 5.42
C SER A 62 12.13 -5.68 4.04
N ALA A 63 12.36 -6.62 3.11
CA ALA A 63 12.70 -6.27 1.72
C ALA A 63 11.54 -5.55 1.04
N ALA A 64 10.31 -6.04 1.22
CA ALA A 64 9.12 -5.40 0.67
C ALA A 64 8.91 -4.02 1.27
N LYS A 65 9.10 -3.89 2.57
CA LYS A 65 8.96 -2.64 3.29
C LYS A 65 9.98 -1.61 2.80
N ASN A 66 11.24 -2.02 2.66
CA ASN A 66 12.28 -1.13 2.17
C ASN A 66 12.02 -0.70 0.73
N PHE A 67 11.53 -1.60 -0.11
CA PHE A 67 11.15 -1.27 -1.47
C PHE A 67 10.06 -0.18 -1.48
N ALA A 68 9.05 -0.33 -0.62
CA ALA A 68 7.97 0.66 -0.53
C ALA A 68 8.50 2.01 -0.08
N ILE A 69 9.38 2.03 0.92
CA ILE A 69 9.96 3.26 1.45
C ILE A 69 10.77 3.98 0.38
N GLU A 70 11.50 3.25 -0.46
CA GLU A 70 12.28 3.84 -1.56
C GLU A 70 11.40 4.56 -2.57
N LYS A 71 10.13 4.15 -2.71
CA LYS A 71 9.20 4.77 -3.65
C LYS A 71 8.53 6.02 -3.07
N ALA A 72 8.65 6.23 -1.76
CA ALA A 72 8.03 7.38 -1.10
C ALA A 72 8.76 8.67 -1.44
N SER A 73 7.99 9.74 -1.68
CA SER A 73 8.53 11.05 -2.05
C SER A 73 8.72 11.97 -0.84
N HIS A 74 8.13 11.61 0.29
CA HIS A 74 8.15 12.47 1.48
C HIS A 74 9.09 11.91 2.55
N SER A 75 9.52 12.81 3.44
CA SER A 75 10.48 12.46 4.50
C SER A 75 9.87 11.55 5.57
N TYR A 76 8.58 11.68 5.81
CA TYR A 76 7.88 10.87 6.79
C TYR A 76 7.10 9.78 6.08
N VAL A 77 7.30 8.54 6.50
CA VAL A 77 6.67 7.38 5.88
C VAL A 77 6.00 6.52 6.96
N LEU A 78 4.74 6.22 6.77
CA LEU A 78 4.00 5.28 7.60
C LEU A 78 3.73 4.02 6.79
N VAL A 79 4.14 2.87 7.33
CA VAL A 79 3.92 1.58 6.66
C VAL A 79 2.77 0.85 7.37
N LEU A 80 1.77 0.46 6.58
CA LEU A 80 0.60 -0.25 7.09
C LEU A 80 0.42 -1.57 6.35
N ASP A 81 -0.13 -2.57 7.06
CA ASP A 81 -0.66 -3.75 6.41
C ASP A 81 -2.07 -3.43 5.91
N SER A 82 -2.49 -4.09 4.83
CA SER A 82 -3.77 -3.77 4.19
C SER A 82 -4.99 -4.09 5.06
N ASP A 83 -4.83 -4.86 6.12
CA ASP A 83 -5.90 -5.15 7.07
C ASP A 83 -5.97 -4.14 8.23
N GLU A 84 -5.07 -3.15 8.27
CA GLU A 84 -5.10 -2.08 9.24
C GLU A 84 -5.88 -0.89 8.70
N PHE A 85 -6.61 -0.21 9.57
CA PHE A 85 -7.43 0.93 9.18
C PHE A 85 -7.10 2.17 9.99
N VAL A 86 -7.14 3.32 9.30
CA VAL A 86 -7.03 4.62 9.95
C VAL A 86 -8.45 5.08 10.29
N GLU A 87 -8.69 5.40 11.52
CA GLU A 87 -9.99 5.89 12.00
C GLU A 87 -9.94 7.39 12.32
#